data_63af36d233c33de23a35d05b39e81bc4
#
_entry.id   63af36d233c33de23a35d05b39e81bc4
#
_cell.length_a   1.000
_cell.length_b   1.000
_cell.length_c   1.000
_cell.angle_alpha   90.00
_cell.angle_beta   90.00
_cell.angle_gamma   90.00
#
_symmetry.space_group_name_H-M   'P 1'
#
loop_
_entity.id
_entity.type
_entity.pdbx_description
1 polymer ?
#
loop_
_entity_poly.entity_id
_entity_poly.type
_entity_poly.pdbx_seq_one_letter_code
_entity_poly.pdbx_strand_id
1 'polypeptide(L)'
;KAVNALSDAFLIRSVRDGEARSVRFEKGNEIADVSESGVGEKNGTMVSFHADESVFGSYDFHMEYVESMVRNYTYLNAGLTISSVRLENGLLDLLQENLGEEPLYPPVHLCGEDIEVVITHGHGYGETYYSFVNGQHTTQGGTHQTAFREGIAKTIKEFYKKDYDAADVRTSVIAAISVKVEEPMFESQTKTKLGSKEMGPNGPTVRNFIV
;
A
#
# COMPACT_ATOMS: atom_id res chain seq x y z
N LYS A 1 -9.21 16.99 6.72
CA LYS A 1 -10.48 17.76 6.94
C LYS A 1 -11.62 16.84 7.36
N ALA A 2 -11.90 15.73 6.64
CA ALA A 2 -13.03 14.85 6.95
C ALA A 2 -12.97 14.29 8.38
N VAL A 3 -11.83 13.73 8.79
CA VAL A 3 -11.66 13.19 10.16
C VAL A 3 -11.98 14.24 11.22
N ASN A 4 -11.46 15.48 11.07
CA ASN A 4 -11.76 16.57 11.99
C ASN A 4 -13.26 16.89 12.05
N ALA A 5 -13.93 17.03 10.89
CA ALA A 5 -15.35 17.34 10.83
C ALA A 5 -16.27 16.24 11.40
N LEU A 6 -15.81 14.99 11.38
CA LEU A 6 -16.53 13.81 11.85
C LEU A 6 -16.07 13.33 13.24
N SER A 7 -15.35 14.19 13.98
CA SER A 7 -14.88 13.92 15.33
C SER A 7 -15.54 14.87 16.33
N ASP A 8 -15.98 14.36 17.47
CA ASP A 8 -16.41 15.18 18.59
C ASP A 8 -15.23 15.80 19.34
N ALA A 9 -14.05 15.17 19.26
CA ALA A 9 -12.78 15.72 19.75
C ALA A 9 -11.67 15.45 18.74
N PHE A 10 -10.93 16.50 18.36
CA PHE A 10 -9.77 16.39 17.49
C PHE A 10 -8.67 17.31 17.98
N LEU A 11 -7.45 16.78 18.15
CA LEU A 11 -6.26 17.51 18.55
C LEU A 11 -5.15 17.26 17.51
N ILE A 12 -4.52 18.35 17.08
CA ILE A 12 -3.25 18.29 16.38
C ILE A 12 -2.21 19.06 17.17
N ARG A 13 -1.04 18.46 17.41
CA ARG A 13 0.13 19.09 18.02
C ARG A 13 1.34 18.88 17.12
N SER A 14 1.97 19.95 16.71
CA SER A 14 3.20 19.92 15.92
C SER A 14 4.35 20.54 16.71
N VAL A 15 5.50 19.86 16.72
CA VAL A 15 6.72 20.32 17.38
C VAL A 15 7.83 20.41 16.33
N ARG A 16 8.50 21.56 16.28
CA ARG A 16 9.65 21.77 15.42
C ARG A 16 10.65 22.73 16.08
N ASP A 17 11.88 22.26 16.22
CA ASP A 17 13.03 23.05 16.68
C ASP A 17 12.79 23.79 18.01
N GLY A 18 12.07 23.13 18.94
CA GLY A 18 11.74 23.68 20.25
C GLY A 18 10.50 24.56 20.30
N GLU A 19 9.83 24.75 19.17
CA GLU A 19 8.55 25.44 19.07
C GLU A 19 7.42 24.42 18.91
N ALA A 20 6.32 24.59 19.64
CA ALA A 20 5.14 23.72 19.53
C ALA A 20 3.87 24.53 19.30
N ARG A 21 2.95 23.97 18.53
CA ARG A 21 1.60 24.51 18.34
C ARG A 21 0.60 23.38 18.49
N SER A 22 -0.42 23.61 19.30
CA SER A 22 -1.53 22.71 19.53
C SER A 22 -2.85 23.36 19.16
N VAL A 23 -3.61 22.70 18.28
CA VAL A 23 -4.94 23.17 17.89
C VAL A 23 -5.97 22.09 18.21
N ARG A 24 -7.05 22.48 18.88
CA ARG A 24 -8.17 21.59 19.22
C ARG A 24 -9.41 21.96 18.44
N PHE A 25 -10.15 20.96 18.04
CA PHE A 25 -11.41 21.12 17.31
C PHE A 25 -12.48 20.22 17.92
N GLU A 26 -13.73 20.65 17.77
CA GLU A 26 -14.94 19.87 18.00
C GLU A 26 -15.82 19.97 16.76
N LYS A 27 -16.15 18.83 16.15
CA LYS A 27 -16.99 18.74 14.94
C LYS A 27 -16.56 19.71 13.82
N GLY A 28 -15.23 19.80 13.62
CA GLY A 28 -14.63 20.68 12.62
C GLY A 28 -14.44 22.14 13.03
N ASN A 29 -14.98 22.58 14.18
CA ASN A 29 -14.85 23.94 14.68
C ASN A 29 -13.62 24.04 15.59
N GLU A 30 -12.77 25.04 15.36
CA GLU A 30 -11.64 25.33 16.23
C GLU A 30 -12.13 25.86 17.58
N ILE A 31 -11.65 25.22 18.66
CA ILE A 31 -12.00 25.60 20.03
C ILE A 31 -10.81 26.13 20.83
N ALA A 32 -9.58 25.82 20.43
CA ALA A 32 -8.37 26.34 21.07
C ALA A 32 -7.18 26.25 20.09
N ASP A 33 -6.32 27.27 20.14
CA ASP A 33 -5.03 27.34 19.46
C ASP A 33 -3.98 27.86 20.44
N VAL A 34 -2.96 27.06 20.73
CA VAL A 34 -1.92 27.36 21.72
C VAL A 34 -0.55 27.17 21.10
N SER A 35 0.30 28.17 21.24
CA SER A 35 1.71 28.12 20.85
C SER A 35 2.60 28.14 22.08
N GLU A 36 3.66 27.35 22.09
CA GLU A 36 4.63 27.19 23.16
C GLU A 36 6.04 27.24 22.60
N SER A 37 6.97 27.88 23.30
CA SER A 37 8.38 27.97 22.91
C SER A 37 9.27 27.30 23.96
N GLY A 38 10.42 26.79 23.50
CA GLY A 38 11.40 26.14 24.38
C GLY A 38 10.98 24.78 24.88
N VAL A 39 10.10 24.06 24.14
CA VAL A 39 9.68 22.71 24.50
C VAL A 39 10.82 21.71 24.29
N GLY A 40 10.98 20.77 25.23
CA GLY A 40 12.02 19.71 25.17
C GLY A 40 11.60 18.49 24.35
N GLU A 41 10.48 18.54 23.65
CA GLU A 41 9.97 17.44 22.83
C GLU A 41 10.74 17.31 21.52
N LYS A 42 10.80 16.08 20.97
CA LYS A 42 11.36 15.85 19.64
C LYS A 42 10.46 16.42 18.55
N ASN A 43 11.09 16.84 17.43
CA ASN A 43 10.36 17.24 16.23
C ASN A 43 9.38 16.14 15.79
N GLY A 44 8.14 16.51 15.52
CA GLY A 44 7.11 15.57 15.10
C GLY A 44 5.71 16.17 15.11
N THR A 45 4.75 15.39 14.70
CA THR A 45 3.33 15.75 14.74
C THR A 45 2.54 14.64 15.40
N MET A 46 1.72 15.01 16.37
CA MET A 46 0.74 14.14 17.02
C MET A 46 -0.65 14.52 16.53
N VAL A 47 -1.44 13.54 16.16
CA VAL A 47 -2.87 13.70 15.87
C VAL A 47 -3.64 12.73 16.75
N SER A 48 -4.62 13.25 17.48
CA SER A 48 -5.54 12.47 18.31
C SER A 48 -6.96 12.85 17.96
N PHE A 49 -7.84 11.85 17.83
CA PHE A 49 -9.25 12.11 17.54
C PHE A 49 -10.15 11.05 18.16
N HIS A 50 -11.38 11.45 18.41
CA HIS A 50 -12.48 10.59 18.80
C HIS A 50 -13.61 10.79 17.80
N ALA A 51 -14.10 9.72 17.19
CA ALA A 51 -15.16 9.80 16.18
C ALA A 51 -16.48 10.19 16.84
N ASP A 52 -17.28 11.03 16.18
CA ASP A 52 -18.55 11.49 16.70
C ASP A 52 -19.59 10.36 16.74
N GLU A 53 -19.95 9.90 17.94
CA GLU A 53 -20.95 8.84 18.14
C GLU A 53 -22.33 9.21 17.57
N SER A 54 -22.65 10.49 17.46
CA SER A 54 -23.90 10.92 16.84
C SER A 54 -23.96 10.63 15.34
N VAL A 55 -22.80 10.46 14.70
CA VAL A 55 -22.65 10.12 13.27
C VAL A 55 -22.43 8.62 13.07
N PHE A 56 -21.57 8.01 13.87
CA PHE A 56 -21.12 6.62 13.70
C PHE A 56 -21.82 5.62 14.62
N GLY A 57 -22.57 6.09 15.63
CA GLY A 57 -23.07 5.23 16.70
C GLY A 57 -21.93 4.71 17.58
N SER A 58 -22.15 3.60 18.25
CA SER A 58 -21.09 2.88 18.99
C SER A 58 -20.11 2.27 18.00
N TYR A 59 -18.82 2.52 18.16
CA TYR A 59 -17.76 1.96 17.29
C TYR A 59 -16.57 1.48 18.13
N ASP A 60 -15.94 0.43 17.62
CA ASP A 60 -14.67 -0.10 18.14
C ASP A 60 -13.65 -0.26 17.00
N PHE A 61 -12.39 0.04 17.27
CA PHE A 61 -11.31 -0.24 16.34
C PHE A 61 -10.95 -1.72 16.35
N HIS A 62 -11.12 -2.38 15.22
CA HIS A 62 -10.66 -3.75 15.04
C HIS A 62 -9.14 -3.76 14.83
N MET A 63 -8.40 -4.19 15.82
CA MET A 63 -6.92 -4.16 15.81
C MET A 63 -6.33 -4.95 14.64
N GLU A 64 -6.98 -6.05 14.22
CA GLU A 64 -6.58 -6.83 13.05
C GLU A 64 -6.47 -5.98 11.77
N TYR A 65 -7.40 -5.05 11.55
CA TYR A 65 -7.34 -4.15 10.40
C TYR A 65 -6.24 -3.11 10.53
N VAL A 66 -6.02 -2.59 11.74
CA VAL A 66 -4.93 -1.65 12.03
C VAL A 66 -3.59 -2.30 11.80
N GLU A 67 -3.39 -3.51 12.34
CA GLU A 67 -2.15 -4.28 12.18
C GLU A 67 -1.87 -4.64 10.72
N SER A 68 -2.89 -5.11 9.99
CA SER A 68 -2.78 -5.40 8.56
C SER A 68 -2.40 -4.14 7.76
N MET A 69 -3.01 -3.00 8.06
CA MET A 69 -2.69 -1.74 7.41
C MET A 69 -1.26 -1.27 7.73
N VAL A 70 -0.83 -1.35 8.98
CA VAL A 70 0.55 -1.03 9.40
C VAL A 70 1.56 -1.89 8.65
N ARG A 71 1.33 -3.21 8.57
CA ARG A 71 2.19 -4.12 7.82
C ARG A 71 2.26 -3.76 6.34
N ASN A 72 1.13 -3.52 5.68
CA ASN A 72 1.10 -3.11 4.28
C ASN A 72 1.91 -1.82 4.03
N TYR A 73 1.80 -0.83 4.92
CA TYR A 73 2.61 0.39 4.81
C TYR A 73 4.12 0.14 5.01
N THR A 74 4.50 -0.77 5.90
CA THR A 74 5.92 -1.09 6.11
C THR A 74 6.52 -1.92 4.97
N TYR A 75 5.76 -2.83 4.36
CA TYR A 75 6.20 -3.54 3.15
C TYR A 75 6.43 -2.59 1.96
N LEU A 76 5.56 -1.61 1.79
CA LEU A 76 5.62 -0.67 0.67
C LEU A 76 6.62 0.47 0.88
N ASN A 77 7.20 0.58 2.06
CA ASN A 77 8.17 1.62 2.42
C ASN A 77 9.31 1.00 3.24
N ALA A 78 10.22 0.29 2.56
CA ALA A 78 11.36 -0.36 3.21
C ALA A 78 12.12 0.61 4.11
N GLY A 79 12.45 0.18 5.31
CA GLY A 79 13.12 0.99 6.33
C GLY A 79 12.21 1.96 7.11
N LEU A 80 10.93 2.10 6.76
CA LEU A 80 9.96 2.85 7.56
C LEU A 80 9.60 2.06 8.82
N THR A 81 9.62 2.74 9.98
CA THR A 81 9.15 2.17 11.24
C THR A 81 7.78 2.73 11.59
N ILE A 82 6.79 1.86 11.74
CA ILE A 82 5.46 2.22 12.26
C ILE A 82 5.22 1.37 13.52
N SER A 83 4.96 2.01 14.65
CA SER A 83 4.99 1.38 15.97
C SER A 83 6.35 0.71 16.22
N SER A 84 6.44 -0.58 16.33
CA SER A 84 7.71 -1.33 16.43
C SER A 84 8.00 -2.16 15.16
N VAL A 85 7.16 -2.04 14.13
CA VAL A 85 7.31 -2.80 12.88
C VAL A 85 8.22 -2.03 11.93
N ARG A 86 9.27 -2.67 11.48
CA ARG A 86 10.19 -2.18 10.44
C ARG A 86 10.62 -3.35 9.57
N LEU A 87 10.49 -3.19 8.27
CA LEU A 87 10.83 -4.18 7.26
C LEU A 87 11.83 -3.56 6.28
N GLU A 88 12.83 -4.34 5.89
CA GLU A 88 13.96 -3.81 5.13
C GLU A 88 13.92 -4.20 3.64
N ASN A 89 13.20 -5.27 3.30
CA ASN A 89 13.23 -5.86 1.96
C ASN A 89 11.91 -5.64 1.18
N GLY A 90 11.04 -4.76 1.65
CA GLY A 90 9.83 -4.36 0.92
C GLY A 90 8.88 -5.51 0.62
N LEU A 91 8.47 -5.64 -0.64
CA LEU A 91 7.56 -6.70 -1.08
C LEU A 91 8.15 -8.11 -0.93
N LEU A 92 9.47 -8.26 -0.83
CA LEU A 92 10.07 -9.57 -0.56
C LEU A 92 9.68 -10.07 0.83
N ASP A 93 9.72 -9.20 1.85
CA ASP A 93 9.29 -9.56 3.20
C ASP A 93 7.80 -9.94 3.21
N LEU A 94 6.95 -9.18 2.50
CA LEU A 94 5.54 -9.51 2.34
C LEU A 94 5.34 -10.91 1.75
N LEU A 95 6.04 -11.21 0.66
CA LEU A 95 5.88 -12.51 0.01
C LEU A 95 6.35 -13.63 0.95
N GLN A 96 7.50 -13.50 1.57
CA GLN A 96 8.08 -14.49 2.48
C GLN A 96 7.18 -14.76 3.69
N GLU A 97 6.59 -13.75 4.30
CA GLU A 97 5.65 -13.92 5.42
C GLU A 97 4.35 -14.64 5.02
N ASN A 98 3.96 -14.55 3.74
CA ASN A 98 2.74 -15.18 3.22
C ASN A 98 2.97 -16.49 2.47
N LEU A 99 4.22 -16.98 2.36
CA LEU A 99 4.50 -18.33 1.86
C LEU A 99 4.08 -19.34 2.93
N GLY A 100 3.08 -20.17 2.61
CA GLY A 100 2.63 -21.24 3.51
C GLY A 100 3.57 -22.45 3.56
N GLU A 101 4.41 -22.61 2.54
CA GLU A 101 5.36 -23.70 2.36
C GLU A 101 6.59 -23.23 1.58
N GLU A 102 7.64 -24.03 1.54
CA GLU A 102 8.85 -23.72 0.79
C GLU A 102 8.53 -23.59 -0.71
N PRO A 103 8.90 -22.48 -1.37
CA PRO A 103 8.64 -22.28 -2.79
C PRO A 103 9.55 -23.16 -3.66
N LEU A 104 9.17 -23.38 -4.93
CA LEU A 104 9.95 -24.19 -5.88
C LEU A 104 11.36 -23.61 -6.15
N TYR A 105 11.52 -22.32 -5.97
CA TYR A 105 12.79 -21.58 -6.06
C TYR A 105 12.71 -20.31 -5.22
N PRO A 106 13.86 -19.77 -4.76
CA PRO A 106 13.88 -18.51 -4.01
C PRO A 106 13.16 -17.39 -4.76
N PRO A 107 12.33 -16.55 -4.08
CA PRO A 107 11.65 -15.45 -4.73
C PRO A 107 12.59 -14.53 -5.50
N VAL A 108 12.25 -14.23 -6.73
CA VAL A 108 12.95 -13.26 -7.58
C VAL A 108 12.40 -11.88 -7.26
N HIS A 109 13.26 -10.97 -6.82
CA HIS A 109 12.91 -9.60 -6.44
C HIS A 109 13.53 -8.60 -7.43
N LEU A 110 12.70 -7.77 -8.03
CA LEU A 110 13.07 -6.76 -9.01
C LEU A 110 12.52 -5.39 -8.58
N CYS A 111 13.39 -4.38 -8.58
CA CYS A 111 13.05 -3.00 -8.26
C CYS A 111 13.37 -2.09 -9.44
N GLY A 112 12.39 -1.27 -9.84
CA GLY A 112 12.53 -0.17 -10.79
C GLY A 112 12.13 1.15 -10.14
N GLU A 113 12.14 2.24 -10.91
CA GLU A 113 11.85 3.58 -10.39
C GLU A 113 10.43 3.69 -9.82
N ASP A 114 9.43 3.19 -10.55
CA ASP A 114 8.02 3.25 -10.17
C ASP A 114 7.35 1.87 -10.09
N ILE A 115 8.16 0.82 -9.98
CA ILE A 115 7.69 -0.55 -9.91
C ILE A 115 8.58 -1.39 -9.01
N GLU A 116 7.96 -2.22 -8.19
CA GLU A 116 8.60 -3.29 -7.44
C GLU A 116 7.81 -4.58 -7.67
N VAL A 117 8.48 -5.66 -7.98
CA VAL A 117 7.86 -6.98 -8.17
C VAL A 117 8.65 -8.06 -7.45
N VAL A 118 7.92 -9.01 -6.89
CA VAL A 118 8.49 -10.25 -6.34
C VAL A 118 7.68 -11.41 -6.87
N ILE A 119 8.34 -12.46 -7.33
CA ILE A 119 7.69 -13.62 -7.92
C ILE A 119 8.38 -14.92 -7.53
N THR A 120 7.60 -15.94 -7.24
CA THR A 120 8.02 -17.33 -7.13
C THR A 120 6.88 -18.26 -7.58
N HIS A 121 7.13 -19.57 -7.55
CA HIS A 121 6.09 -20.59 -7.71
C HIS A 121 6.02 -21.47 -6.47
N GLY A 122 4.82 -21.82 -6.08
CA GLY A 122 4.56 -22.80 -5.03
C GLY A 122 4.23 -24.20 -5.60
N HIS A 123 3.61 -25.03 -4.79
CA HIS A 123 3.20 -26.41 -5.16
C HIS A 123 1.69 -26.53 -5.46
N GLY A 124 0.92 -25.45 -5.26
CA GLY A 124 -0.52 -25.42 -5.52
C GLY A 124 -0.88 -25.31 -7.00
N TYR A 125 -2.16 -25.27 -7.31
CA TYR A 125 -2.66 -25.10 -8.69
C TYR A 125 -3.16 -23.70 -9.00
N GLY A 126 -3.28 -22.83 -8.00
CA GLY A 126 -3.81 -21.47 -8.14
C GLY A 126 -2.73 -20.43 -8.44
N GLU A 127 -3.18 -19.23 -8.75
CA GLU A 127 -2.34 -18.04 -8.84
C GLU A 127 -2.63 -17.16 -7.61
N THR A 128 -1.64 -16.67 -6.90
CA THR A 128 -1.78 -15.73 -5.77
C THR A 128 -1.05 -14.43 -6.08
N TYR A 129 -1.78 -13.31 -6.00
CA TYR A 129 -1.23 -11.99 -6.26
C TYR A 129 -1.53 -11.00 -5.13
N TYR A 130 -0.49 -10.32 -4.65
CA TYR A 130 -0.58 -9.15 -3.78
C TYR A 130 -0.27 -7.92 -4.62
N SER A 131 -1.26 -7.06 -4.86
CA SER A 131 -1.07 -5.92 -5.76
C SER A 131 -1.35 -4.59 -5.08
N PHE A 132 -0.51 -3.60 -5.39
CA PHE A 132 -0.54 -2.28 -4.77
C PHE A 132 -0.36 -1.17 -5.79
N VAL A 133 -1.04 -0.04 -5.56
CA VAL A 133 -0.90 1.18 -6.34
C VAL A 133 -0.78 2.36 -5.39
N ASN A 134 0.34 3.11 -5.46
CA ASN A 134 0.61 4.26 -4.61
C ASN A 134 0.41 3.97 -3.11
N GLY A 135 0.81 2.79 -2.65
CA GLY A 135 0.64 2.37 -1.27
C GLY A 135 -0.74 1.80 -0.91
N GLN A 136 -1.69 1.79 -1.85
CA GLN A 136 -3.03 1.24 -1.64
C GLN A 136 -3.07 -0.23 -2.07
N HIS A 137 -3.51 -1.13 -1.17
CA HIS A 137 -3.75 -2.53 -1.50
C HIS A 137 -4.95 -2.68 -2.42
N THR A 138 -4.72 -3.17 -3.63
CA THR A 138 -5.75 -3.41 -4.64
C THR A 138 -6.21 -4.86 -4.59
N THR A 139 -7.07 -5.18 -3.63
CA THR A 139 -7.51 -6.57 -3.36
C THR A 139 -8.24 -7.24 -4.53
N GLN A 140 -8.76 -6.45 -5.46
CA GLN A 140 -9.41 -6.92 -6.70
C GLN A 140 -8.48 -6.73 -7.93
N GLY A 141 -7.21 -6.42 -7.71
CA GLY A 141 -6.23 -6.22 -8.78
C GLY A 141 -6.48 -4.96 -9.61
N GLY A 142 -6.53 -5.13 -10.93
CA GLY A 142 -6.72 -4.05 -11.90
C GLY A 142 -5.79 -4.17 -13.09
N THR A 143 -5.65 -3.08 -13.85
CA THR A 143 -4.86 -3.03 -15.09
C THR A 143 -3.39 -3.43 -14.88
N HIS A 144 -2.77 -3.03 -13.77
CA HIS A 144 -1.39 -3.35 -13.43
C HIS A 144 -1.19 -4.85 -13.15
N GLN A 145 -2.08 -5.48 -12.39
CA GLN A 145 -2.01 -6.93 -12.13
C GLN A 145 -2.25 -7.73 -13.41
N THR A 146 -3.19 -7.29 -14.25
CA THR A 146 -3.46 -7.92 -15.56
C THR A 146 -2.23 -7.83 -16.46
N ALA A 147 -1.60 -6.66 -16.56
CA ALA A 147 -0.38 -6.46 -17.32
C ALA A 147 0.78 -7.32 -16.78
N PHE A 148 0.93 -7.42 -15.47
CA PHE A 148 1.95 -8.26 -14.85
C PHE A 148 1.77 -9.74 -15.18
N ARG A 149 0.54 -10.26 -15.08
CA ARG A 149 0.22 -11.63 -15.49
C ARG A 149 0.53 -11.90 -16.95
N GLU A 150 0.27 -10.93 -17.83
CA GLU A 150 0.64 -11.00 -19.24
C GLU A 150 2.18 -10.99 -19.43
N GLY A 151 2.86 -10.09 -18.70
CA GLY A 151 4.32 -9.96 -18.75
C GLY A 151 5.04 -11.24 -18.37
N ILE A 152 4.61 -11.93 -17.32
CA ILE A 152 5.17 -13.23 -16.90
C ILE A 152 5.11 -14.23 -18.06
N ALA A 153 3.94 -14.43 -18.64
CA ALA A 153 3.75 -15.40 -19.72
C ALA A 153 4.56 -15.02 -20.98
N LYS A 154 4.55 -13.75 -21.35
CA LYS A 154 5.29 -13.23 -22.51
C LYS A 154 6.80 -13.43 -22.35
N THR A 155 7.36 -13.05 -21.20
CA THR A 155 8.79 -13.16 -20.92
C THR A 155 9.28 -14.62 -21.04
N ILE A 156 8.53 -15.56 -20.48
CA ILE A 156 8.87 -17.00 -20.56
C ILE A 156 8.82 -17.50 -22.00
N LYS A 157 7.77 -17.14 -22.76
CA LYS A 157 7.67 -17.52 -24.19
C LYS A 157 8.82 -16.98 -25.00
N GLU A 158 9.17 -15.72 -24.84
CA GLU A 158 10.25 -15.05 -25.58
C GLU A 158 11.62 -15.61 -25.22
N PHE A 159 11.88 -15.85 -23.93
CA PHE A 159 13.15 -16.38 -23.46
C PHE A 159 13.42 -17.81 -23.99
N TYR A 160 12.44 -18.69 -23.87
CA TYR A 160 12.57 -20.07 -24.32
C TYR A 160 12.29 -20.27 -25.82
N LYS A 161 11.78 -19.23 -26.50
CA LYS A 161 11.35 -19.29 -27.93
C LYS A 161 10.35 -20.43 -28.19
N LYS A 162 9.43 -20.63 -27.23
CA LYS A 162 8.39 -21.67 -27.27
C LYS A 162 7.04 -21.05 -26.94
N ASP A 163 6.01 -21.53 -27.62
CA ASP A 163 4.63 -21.10 -27.38
C ASP A 163 3.98 -21.96 -26.29
N TYR A 164 4.38 -21.72 -25.04
CA TYR A 164 3.74 -22.30 -23.88
C TYR A 164 2.34 -21.73 -23.66
N ASP A 165 1.39 -22.51 -23.15
CA ASP A 165 0.14 -21.95 -22.68
C ASP A 165 0.38 -20.95 -21.53
N ALA A 166 -0.27 -19.80 -21.63
CA ALA A 166 -0.08 -18.73 -20.64
C ALA A 166 -0.64 -19.12 -19.26
N ALA A 167 -1.66 -19.97 -19.19
CA ALA A 167 -2.20 -20.47 -17.94
C ALA A 167 -1.23 -21.46 -17.28
N ASP A 168 -0.62 -22.35 -18.06
CA ASP A 168 0.39 -23.29 -17.57
C ASP A 168 1.60 -22.56 -16.97
N VAL A 169 2.09 -21.49 -17.65
CA VAL A 169 3.19 -20.66 -17.16
C VAL A 169 2.86 -20.01 -15.80
N ARG A 170 1.60 -19.64 -15.58
CA ARG A 170 1.16 -18.99 -14.34
C ARG A 170 0.65 -19.96 -13.28
N THR A 171 0.56 -21.24 -13.58
CA THR A 171 0.15 -22.23 -12.57
C THR A 171 1.08 -22.18 -11.37
N SER A 172 0.53 -22.10 -10.18
CA SER A 172 1.22 -21.98 -8.89
C SER A 172 2.06 -20.70 -8.67
N VAL A 173 1.90 -19.66 -9.49
CA VAL A 173 2.55 -18.36 -9.25
C VAL A 173 2.09 -17.78 -7.92
N ILE A 174 3.06 -17.33 -7.13
CA ILE A 174 2.87 -16.48 -5.94
C ILE A 174 3.69 -15.22 -6.17
N ALA A 175 3.02 -14.08 -6.27
CA ALA A 175 3.70 -12.84 -6.66
C ALA A 175 3.13 -11.61 -5.96
N ALA A 176 3.97 -10.58 -5.83
CA ALA A 176 3.58 -9.26 -5.38
C ALA A 176 4.02 -8.21 -6.41
N ILE A 177 3.20 -7.20 -6.62
CA ILE A 177 3.52 -6.05 -7.47
C ILE A 177 3.06 -4.75 -6.81
N SER A 178 3.93 -3.76 -6.78
CA SER A 178 3.63 -2.38 -6.41
C SER A 178 4.01 -1.45 -7.55
N VAL A 179 3.12 -0.55 -7.93
CA VAL A 179 3.39 0.48 -8.95
C VAL A 179 3.02 1.86 -8.42
N LYS A 180 3.75 2.88 -8.89
CA LYS A 180 3.40 4.28 -8.69
C LYS A 180 2.80 4.82 -9.97
N VAL A 181 1.57 5.29 -9.89
CA VAL A 181 0.79 5.82 -11.01
C VAL A 181 0.46 7.28 -10.72
N GLU A 182 0.72 8.17 -11.65
CA GLU A 182 0.33 9.57 -11.54
C GLU A 182 -1.18 9.70 -11.79
N GLU A 183 -1.90 10.35 -10.86
CA GLU A 183 -3.36 10.51 -10.90
C GLU A 183 -4.14 9.20 -11.12
N PRO A 184 -3.97 8.17 -10.25
CA PRO A 184 -4.60 6.87 -10.47
C PRO A 184 -6.12 6.95 -10.43
N MET A 185 -6.77 6.36 -11.41
CA MET A 185 -8.21 6.15 -11.42
C MET A 185 -8.53 4.74 -10.94
N PHE A 186 -9.39 4.64 -9.94
CA PHE A 186 -9.89 3.37 -9.41
C PHE A 186 -11.35 3.17 -9.83
N GLU A 187 -11.79 1.93 -9.95
CA GLU A 187 -13.17 1.61 -10.32
C GLU A 187 -14.18 2.01 -9.23
N SER A 188 -13.72 2.16 -7.97
CA SER A 188 -14.57 2.55 -6.85
C SER A 188 -13.81 3.43 -5.84
N GLN A 189 -14.55 4.11 -4.96
CA GLN A 189 -14.00 4.91 -3.88
C GLN A 189 -13.21 4.06 -2.84
N THR A 190 -13.48 2.78 -2.75
CA THR A 190 -12.73 1.84 -1.89
C THR A 190 -11.32 1.55 -2.42
N LYS A 191 -11.03 1.95 -3.67
CA LYS A 191 -9.70 1.83 -4.31
C LYS A 191 -9.16 0.39 -4.36
N THR A 192 -10.07 -0.58 -4.42
CA THR A 192 -9.70 -2.01 -4.44
C THR A 192 -9.26 -2.51 -5.81
N LYS A 193 -9.55 -1.74 -6.89
CA LYS A 193 -9.21 -2.13 -8.26
C LYS A 193 -8.76 -0.93 -9.08
N LEU A 194 -7.58 -1.01 -9.69
CA LEU A 194 -7.06 0.02 -10.59
C LEU A 194 -7.74 -0.05 -11.96
N GLY A 195 -8.30 1.08 -12.39
CA GLY A 195 -8.90 1.25 -13.71
C GLY A 195 -8.03 2.02 -14.71
N SER A 196 -6.98 2.74 -14.25
CA SER A 196 -6.12 3.52 -15.13
C SER A 196 -5.55 2.70 -16.26
N LYS A 197 -5.59 3.25 -17.49
CA LYS A 197 -4.95 2.64 -18.67
C LYS A 197 -3.51 3.11 -18.86
N GLU A 198 -3.15 4.26 -18.30
CA GLU A 198 -1.87 4.94 -18.45
C GLU A 198 -1.22 5.17 -17.08
N MET A 199 0.11 5.28 -17.07
CA MET A 199 0.90 5.54 -15.85
C MET A 199 0.81 7.01 -15.38
N GLY A 200 0.32 7.89 -16.23
CA GLY A 200 0.12 9.31 -15.99
C GLY A 200 -0.38 10.01 -17.25
N PRO A 201 -0.71 11.32 -17.18
CA PRO A 201 -1.34 12.06 -18.29
C PRO A 201 -0.56 12.04 -19.61
N ASN A 202 0.77 11.88 -19.55
CA ASN A 202 1.66 11.79 -20.71
C ASN A 202 2.55 10.56 -20.66
N GLY A 203 2.24 9.60 -19.79
CA GLY A 203 3.02 8.39 -19.56
C GLY A 203 2.68 7.28 -20.56
N PRO A 204 3.44 6.19 -20.54
CA PRO A 204 3.12 4.98 -21.29
C PRO A 204 1.82 4.36 -20.74
N THR A 205 1.21 3.47 -21.52
CA THR A 205 0.15 2.63 -20.97
C THR A 205 0.71 1.74 -19.84
N VAL A 206 -0.12 1.45 -18.83
CA VAL A 206 0.24 0.53 -17.74
C VAL A 206 0.77 -0.79 -18.29
N ARG A 207 0.15 -1.28 -19.37
CA ARG A 207 0.61 -2.50 -20.05
C ARG A 207 2.02 -2.35 -20.61
N ASN A 208 2.31 -1.29 -21.36
CA ASN A 208 3.62 -1.09 -21.97
C ASN A 208 4.72 -0.79 -20.96
N PHE A 209 4.35 -0.28 -19.79
CA PHE A 209 5.28 -0.02 -18.69
C PHE A 209 5.70 -1.32 -17.99
N ILE A 210 4.78 -2.27 -17.82
CA ILE A 210 5.02 -3.50 -17.05
C ILE A 210 5.50 -4.66 -17.94
N VAL A 211 5.04 -4.75 -19.19
CA VAL A 211 5.33 -5.84 -20.14
C VAL A 211 6.48 -5.48 -21.07
#